data_da482c91b3f643bb70f535b131909f6d
#
_entry.id   da482c91b3f643bb70f535b131909f6d
#
_cell.length_a   1.000
_cell.length_b   1.000
_cell.length_c   1.000
_cell.angle_alpha   90.00
_cell.angle_beta   90.00
_cell.angle_gamma   90.00
#
_symmetry.space_group_name_H-M   'P 1'
#
loop_
_entity.id
_entity.type
_entity.pdbx_description
1 polymer ?
#
loop_
_entity_poly.entity_id
_entity_poly.type
_entity_poly.pdbx_seq_one_letter_code
_entity_poly.pdbx_strand_id
1 'polypeptide(L)'
;VELQYLQEYAGISTSIGLTASPVVNFSGVAGNDTVAIGTDVSFDTATGNFTKYNAALSFSTSDLIASLILSNKADTLTASYYHTVSPLTNTAVGAELSHGISSNENSLTIGTQHSLDPLTTVKARVNNVGIASTLLQHEWHPKSLVTISGEVDPGQLIKVQRLVWL
;
A
#
# COMPACT_ATOMS: atom_id res chain seq x y z
N VAL A 1 -6.39 9.71 27.03
CA VAL A 1 -5.89 8.49 27.71
C VAL A 1 -5.72 7.42 26.65
N GLU A 2 -4.56 6.82 26.63
CA GLU A 2 -4.21 5.74 25.70
C GLU A 2 -3.84 4.51 26.52
N LEU A 3 -4.37 3.37 26.12
CA LEU A 3 -4.05 2.08 26.68
C LEU A 3 -3.61 1.17 25.53
N GLN A 4 -2.41 0.59 25.65
CA GLN A 4 -1.87 -0.32 24.67
C GLN A 4 -1.49 -1.63 25.35
N TYR A 5 -1.92 -2.73 24.78
CA TYR A 5 -1.57 -4.08 25.20
C TYR A 5 -0.94 -4.82 24.02
N LEU A 6 0.25 -5.31 24.19
CA LEU A 6 1.00 -6.06 23.19
C LEU A 6 1.31 -7.45 23.70
N GLN A 7 0.99 -8.46 22.90
CA GLN A 7 1.34 -9.85 23.11
C GLN A 7 2.07 -10.37 21.85
N GLU A 8 2.75 -11.47 21.96
CA GLU A 8 3.60 -12.01 20.88
C GLU A 8 2.89 -12.16 19.52
N TYR A 9 1.59 -12.47 19.52
CA TYR A 9 0.79 -12.66 18.30
C TYR A 9 -0.43 -11.76 18.19
N ALA A 10 -0.62 -10.83 19.12
CA ALA A 10 -1.77 -9.94 19.14
C ALA A 10 -1.43 -8.61 19.79
N GLY A 11 -1.99 -7.55 19.26
CA GLY A 11 -1.90 -6.21 19.83
C GLY A 11 -3.26 -5.54 19.87
N ILE A 12 -3.56 -4.89 20.96
CA ILE A 12 -4.78 -4.09 21.14
C ILE A 12 -4.38 -2.70 21.59
N SER A 13 -4.90 -1.69 20.94
CA SER A 13 -4.70 -0.30 21.31
C SER A 13 -6.07 0.39 21.45
N THR A 14 -6.24 1.11 22.53
CA THR A 14 -7.43 1.91 22.78
C THR A 14 -7.01 3.31 23.18
N SER A 15 -7.56 4.32 22.53
CA SER A 15 -7.33 5.71 22.91
C SER A 15 -8.64 6.46 23.07
N ILE A 16 -8.71 7.33 24.06
CA ILE A 16 -9.86 8.19 24.34
C ILE A 16 -9.39 9.64 24.34
N GLY A 17 -9.95 10.44 23.44
CA GLY A 17 -9.73 11.89 23.43
C GLY A 17 -10.50 12.57 24.55
N LEU A 18 -9.81 13.31 25.39
CA LEU A 18 -10.40 14.10 26.47
C LEU A 18 -10.76 15.51 25.95
N THR A 19 -11.77 15.59 25.11
CA THR A 19 -12.31 16.85 24.58
C THR A 19 -13.79 16.98 24.93
N ALA A 20 -14.41 18.10 24.59
CA ALA A 20 -15.86 18.31 24.78
C ALA A 20 -16.71 17.26 24.03
N SER A 21 -16.19 16.69 22.97
CA SER A 21 -16.76 15.57 22.22
C SER A 21 -15.76 14.41 22.21
N PRO A 22 -15.77 13.53 23.21
CA PRO A 22 -14.78 12.47 23.28
C PRO A 22 -14.95 11.45 22.15
N VAL A 23 -13.85 11.18 21.46
CA VAL A 23 -13.75 10.14 20.42
C VAL A 23 -12.99 8.96 21.00
N VAL A 24 -13.59 7.79 20.92
CA VAL A 24 -12.96 6.53 21.34
C VAL A 24 -12.41 5.82 20.11
N ASN A 25 -11.11 5.56 20.10
CA ASN A 25 -10.44 4.79 19.08
C ASN A 25 -10.10 3.41 19.63
N PHE A 26 -10.42 2.39 18.88
CA PHE A 26 -10.06 1.02 19.18
C PHE A 26 -9.38 0.40 17.96
N SER A 27 -8.20 -0.17 18.15
CA SER A 27 -7.50 -0.90 17.12
C SER A 27 -7.00 -2.24 17.66
N GLY A 28 -7.10 -3.27 16.84
CA GLY A 28 -6.63 -4.59 17.17
C GLY A 28 -5.89 -5.22 16.00
N VAL A 29 -4.78 -5.86 16.29
CA VAL A 29 -3.99 -6.63 15.32
C VAL A 29 -3.72 -8.00 15.91
N ALA A 30 -3.99 -9.03 15.14
CA ALA A 30 -3.66 -10.41 15.48
C ALA A 30 -3.09 -11.12 14.27
N GLY A 31 -2.09 -11.95 14.47
CA GLY A 31 -1.50 -12.68 13.36
C GLY A 31 -0.27 -13.46 13.75
N ASN A 32 0.28 -14.14 12.75
CA ASN A 32 1.53 -14.86 12.83
C ASN A 32 2.45 -14.45 11.66
N ASP A 33 3.55 -15.15 11.45
CA ASP A 33 4.52 -14.83 10.38
C ASP A 33 3.94 -14.94 8.97
N THR A 34 2.81 -15.61 8.80
CA THR A 34 2.19 -15.85 7.48
C THR A 34 0.93 -15.03 7.27
N VAL A 35 0.08 -14.91 8.29
CA VAL A 35 -1.22 -14.24 8.21
C VAL A 35 -1.35 -13.19 9.30
N ALA A 36 -1.79 -12.00 8.96
CA ALA A 36 -2.10 -10.94 9.90
C ALA A 36 -3.49 -10.35 9.61
N ILE A 37 -4.24 -10.08 10.66
CA ILE A 37 -5.55 -9.43 10.61
C ILE A 37 -5.49 -8.19 11.49
N GLY A 38 -5.87 -7.05 10.94
CA GLY A 38 -5.95 -5.79 11.67
C GLY A 38 -7.31 -5.15 11.54
N THR A 39 -7.78 -4.53 12.60
CA THR A 39 -9.01 -3.73 12.60
C THR A 39 -8.76 -2.39 13.29
N ASP A 40 -9.42 -1.35 12.82
CA ASP A 40 -9.36 -0.01 13.40
C ASP A 40 -10.76 0.59 13.38
N VAL A 41 -11.24 1.01 14.55
CA VAL A 41 -12.57 1.55 14.74
C VAL A 41 -12.49 2.84 15.55
N SER A 42 -13.15 3.88 15.09
CA SER A 42 -13.32 5.14 15.80
C SER A 42 -14.80 5.41 16.04
N PHE A 43 -15.16 5.68 17.27
CA PHE A 43 -16.53 5.97 17.70
C PHE A 43 -16.60 7.38 18.28
N ASP A 44 -17.53 8.19 17.79
CA ASP A 44 -17.84 9.51 18.32
C ASP A 44 -18.98 9.41 19.34
N THR A 45 -18.67 9.69 20.59
CA THR A 45 -19.66 9.63 21.66
C THR A 45 -20.66 10.78 21.64
N ALA A 46 -20.33 11.90 20.99
CA ALA A 46 -21.24 13.05 20.88
C ALA A 46 -22.38 12.79 19.90
N THR A 47 -22.10 12.18 18.78
CA THR A 47 -23.10 11.85 17.75
C THR A 47 -23.67 10.44 17.90
N GLY A 48 -23.01 9.57 18.68
CA GLY A 48 -23.38 8.17 18.83
C GLY A 48 -23.10 7.32 17.58
N ASN A 49 -22.29 7.80 16.66
CA ASN A 49 -21.99 7.14 15.40
C ASN A 49 -20.52 6.74 15.29
N PHE A 50 -20.26 5.69 14.51
CA PHE A 50 -18.91 5.34 14.10
C PHE A 50 -18.39 6.35 13.07
N THR A 51 -17.28 7.00 13.37
CA THR A 51 -16.65 7.95 12.47
C THR A 51 -15.72 7.28 11.48
N LYS A 52 -15.12 6.15 11.89
CA LYS A 52 -14.16 5.41 11.05
C LYS A 52 -14.15 3.94 11.45
N TYR A 53 -14.17 3.06 10.49
CA TYR A 53 -13.85 1.65 10.69
C TYR A 53 -13.12 1.10 9.48
N ASN A 54 -11.99 0.45 9.72
CA ASN A 54 -11.15 -0.14 8.71
C ASN A 54 -10.84 -1.58 9.12
N ALA A 55 -10.67 -2.43 8.14
CA ALA A 55 -10.21 -3.80 8.35
C ALA A 55 -9.12 -4.11 7.33
N ALA A 56 -8.14 -4.88 7.74
CA ALA A 56 -7.05 -5.31 6.87
C ALA A 56 -6.77 -6.80 7.11
N LEU A 57 -6.56 -7.52 6.02
CA LEU A 57 -6.09 -8.90 6.02
C LEU A 57 -4.82 -8.96 5.19
N SER A 58 -3.76 -9.48 5.76
CA SER A 58 -2.48 -9.64 5.08
C SER A 58 -2.04 -11.10 5.11
N PHE A 59 -1.60 -11.59 3.96
CA PHE A 59 -1.01 -12.89 3.81
C PHE A 59 0.38 -12.74 3.20
N SER A 60 1.39 -13.26 3.88
CA SER A 60 2.78 -13.13 3.45
C SER A 60 3.49 -14.48 3.51
N THR A 61 4.10 -14.86 2.41
CA THR A 61 5.02 -15.98 2.32
C THR A 61 6.39 -15.51 1.86
N SER A 62 7.35 -16.41 1.69
CA SER A 62 8.70 -16.05 1.23
C SER A 62 8.71 -15.34 -0.12
N ASP A 63 7.79 -15.69 -1.04
CA ASP A 63 7.76 -15.19 -2.41
C ASP A 63 6.51 -14.38 -2.75
N LEU A 64 5.51 -14.40 -1.88
CA LEU A 64 4.20 -13.85 -2.14
C LEU A 64 3.71 -12.98 -0.99
N ILE A 65 3.23 -11.80 -1.31
CA ILE A 65 2.51 -10.93 -0.38
C ILE A 65 1.17 -10.58 -1.00
N ALA A 66 0.10 -10.90 -0.29
CA ALA A 66 -1.25 -10.51 -0.65
C ALA A 66 -1.90 -9.75 0.51
N SER A 67 -2.61 -8.70 0.22
CA SER A 67 -3.32 -7.93 1.23
C SER A 67 -4.70 -7.52 0.74
N LEU A 68 -5.64 -7.50 1.67
CA LEU A 68 -7.00 -7.01 1.46
C LEU A 68 -7.30 -5.96 2.51
N ILE A 69 -7.62 -4.75 2.07
CA ILE A 69 -7.89 -3.63 2.95
C ILE A 69 -9.27 -3.09 2.67
N LEU A 70 -10.07 -2.98 3.72
CA LEU A 70 -11.37 -2.32 3.68
C LEU A 70 -11.25 -1.00 4.43
N SER A 71 -11.48 0.11 3.75
CA SER A 71 -11.27 1.46 4.27
C SER A 71 -12.48 2.37 3.99
N ASN A 72 -12.44 3.60 4.51
CA ASN A 72 -13.50 4.59 4.35
C ASN A 72 -14.89 4.09 4.77
N LYS A 73 -15.02 3.55 5.98
CA LYS A 73 -16.28 2.98 6.51
C LYS A 73 -16.83 1.84 5.65
N ALA A 74 -15.96 0.94 5.23
CA ALA A 74 -16.28 -0.15 4.32
C ALA A 74 -16.71 0.30 2.91
N ASP A 75 -16.39 1.52 2.51
CA ASP A 75 -16.74 2.05 1.19
C ASP A 75 -15.70 1.73 0.11
N THR A 76 -14.45 1.57 0.49
CA THR A 76 -13.35 1.24 -0.44
C THR A 76 -12.72 -0.09 -0.08
N LEU A 77 -12.75 -1.02 -1.03
CA LEU A 77 -12.06 -2.31 -0.94
C LEU A 77 -10.81 -2.27 -1.81
N THR A 78 -9.66 -2.50 -1.22
CA THR A 78 -8.38 -2.56 -1.92
C THR A 78 -7.76 -3.94 -1.75
N ALA A 79 -7.49 -4.61 -2.85
CA ALA A 79 -6.76 -5.87 -2.89
C ALA A 79 -5.40 -5.64 -3.54
N SER A 80 -4.34 -6.05 -2.89
CA SER A 80 -2.97 -5.96 -3.39
C SER A 80 -2.35 -7.34 -3.48
N TYR A 81 -1.59 -7.57 -4.53
CA TYR A 81 -0.86 -8.79 -4.78
C TYR A 81 0.56 -8.44 -5.20
N TYR A 82 1.54 -9.03 -4.56
CA TYR A 82 2.94 -8.87 -4.89
C TYR A 82 3.62 -10.24 -4.90
N HIS A 83 4.25 -10.59 -5.99
CA HIS A 83 4.91 -11.87 -6.18
C HIS A 83 6.34 -11.66 -6.67
N THR A 84 7.30 -12.22 -5.97
CA THR A 84 8.69 -12.26 -6.38
C THR A 84 8.92 -13.47 -7.27
N VAL A 85 9.03 -13.24 -8.57
CA VAL A 85 9.18 -14.30 -9.57
C VAL A 85 10.57 -14.92 -9.51
N SER A 86 11.60 -14.09 -9.33
CA SER A 86 12.98 -14.54 -9.19
C SER A 86 13.73 -13.68 -8.19
N PRO A 87 14.10 -14.23 -7.01
CA PRO A 87 14.89 -13.49 -6.04
C PRO A 87 16.31 -13.17 -6.51
N LEU A 88 16.87 -13.98 -7.41
CA LEU A 88 18.21 -13.77 -7.94
C LEU A 88 18.34 -12.55 -8.87
N THR A 89 17.27 -12.26 -9.61
CA THR A 89 17.21 -11.11 -10.53
C THR A 89 16.35 -9.97 -10.00
N ASN A 90 15.87 -10.05 -8.75
CA ASN A 90 14.90 -9.13 -8.17
C ASN A 90 13.69 -8.86 -9.07
N THR A 91 13.26 -9.88 -9.82
CA THR A 91 12.08 -9.79 -10.68
C THR A 91 10.85 -9.99 -9.83
N ALA A 92 9.98 -8.99 -9.82
CA ALA A 92 8.74 -8.99 -9.06
C ALA A 92 7.59 -8.46 -9.92
N VAL A 93 6.41 -9.00 -9.69
CA VAL A 93 5.16 -8.56 -10.32
C VAL A 93 4.17 -8.22 -9.22
N GLY A 94 3.52 -7.08 -9.35
CA GLY A 94 2.51 -6.62 -8.42
C GLY A 94 1.24 -6.18 -9.13
N ALA A 95 0.11 -6.40 -8.50
CA ALA A 95 -1.18 -5.91 -8.95
C ALA A 95 -1.96 -5.34 -7.76
N GLU A 96 -2.67 -4.27 -7.98
CA GLU A 96 -3.55 -3.65 -7.00
C GLU A 96 -4.90 -3.36 -7.63
N LEU A 97 -5.96 -3.82 -7.00
CA LEU A 97 -7.34 -3.53 -7.38
C LEU A 97 -8.00 -2.74 -6.25
N SER A 98 -8.52 -1.59 -6.56
CA SER A 98 -9.33 -0.78 -5.66
C SER A 98 -10.76 -0.65 -6.20
N HIS A 99 -11.73 -0.87 -5.34
CA HIS A 99 -13.16 -0.76 -5.68
C HIS A 99 -13.87 0.12 -4.67
N GLY A 100 -14.47 1.20 -5.15
CA GLY A 100 -15.37 2.05 -4.37
C GLY A 100 -16.80 1.52 -4.44
N ILE A 101 -17.35 1.12 -3.31
CA ILE A 101 -18.68 0.50 -3.24
C ILE A 101 -19.77 1.53 -3.52
N SER A 102 -19.68 2.72 -2.95
CA SER A 102 -20.68 3.80 -3.15
C SER A 102 -20.53 4.50 -4.49
N SER A 103 -19.31 4.74 -4.95
CA SER A 103 -19.02 5.39 -6.23
C SER A 103 -19.06 4.42 -7.41
N ASN A 104 -18.99 3.12 -7.14
CA ASN A 104 -18.87 2.05 -8.15
C ASN A 104 -17.68 2.25 -9.09
N GLU A 105 -16.63 2.85 -8.58
CA GLU A 105 -15.38 3.09 -9.30
C GLU A 105 -14.41 1.94 -9.07
N ASN A 106 -13.76 1.52 -10.14
CA ASN A 106 -12.73 0.49 -10.09
C ASN A 106 -11.40 1.08 -10.56
N SER A 107 -10.35 0.80 -9.85
CA SER A 107 -8.99 1.13 -10.23
C SER A 107 -8.13 -0.12 -10.19
N LEU A 108 -7.53 -0.46 -11.31
CA LEU A 108 -6.61 -1.58 -11.44
C LEU A 108 -5.23 -1.04 -11.82
N THR A 109 -4.23 -1.38 -11.04
CA THR A 109 -2.84 -1.04 -11.31
C THR A 109 -2.02 -2.32 -11.36
N ILE A 110 -1.26 -2.51 -12.41
CA ILE A 110 -0.33 -3.63 -12.57
C ILE A 110 1.07 -3.05 -12.68
N GLY A 111 1.98 -3.57 -11.86
CA GLY A 111 3.37 -3.16 -11.83
C GLY A 111 4.33 -4.34 -11.97
N THR A 112 5.47 -4.09 -12.58
CA THR A 112 6.57 -5.05 -12.67
C THR A 112 7.87 -4.38 -12.34
N GLN A 113 8.78 -5.13 -11.74
CA GLN A 113 10.14 -4.70 -11.44
C GLN A 113 11.12 -5.78 -11.91
N HIS A 114 12.16 -5.37 -12.57
CA HIS A 114 13.22 -6.27 -13.05
C HIS A 114 14.58 -5.61 -12.91
N SER A 115 15.54 -6.33 -12.35
CA SER A 115 16.93 -5.92 -12.32
C SER A 115 17.65 -6.56 -13.50
N LEU A 116 18.03 -5.73 -14.47
CA LEU A 116 18.83 -6.17 -15.64
C LEU A 116 20.24 -6.53 -15.23
N ASP A 117 20.82 -5.73 -14.34
CA ASP A 117 22.15 -5.90 -13.76
C ASP A 117 22.07 -5.60 -12.25
N PRO A 118 23.08 -5.96 -11.43
CA PRO A 118 23.15 -5.54 -10.04
C PRO A 118 23.07 -4.03 -9.84
N LEU A 119 23.40 -3.25 -10.86
CA LEU A 119 23.42 -1.78 -10.85
C LEU A 119 22.24 -1.15 -11.59
N THR A 120 21.42 -1.93 -12.30
CA THR A 120 20.33 -1.41 -13.15
C THR A 120 19.02 -2.06 -12.79
N THR A 121 18.05 -1.25 -12.39
CA THR A 121 16.68 -1.69 -12.07
C THR A 121 15.67 -0.95 -12.94
N VAL A 122 14.75 -1.69 -13.54
CA VAL A 122 13.64 -1.17 -14.33
C VAL A 122 12.34 -1.48 -13.60
N LYS A 123 11.50 -0.47 -13.44
CA LYS A 123 10.15 -0.59 -12.88
C LYS A 123 9.15 -0.04 -13.90
N ALA A 124 8.07 -0.75 -14.10
CA ALA A 124 6.96 -0.32 -14.94
C ALA A 124 5.63 -0.51 -14.24
N ARG A 125 4.73 0.42 -14.43
CA ARG A 125 3.40 0.40 -13.85
C ARG A 125 2.38 0.90 -14.87
N VAL A 126 1.26 0.21 -14.97
CA VAL A 126 0.14 0.57 -15.84
C VAL A 126 -1.16 0.48 -15.04
N ASN A 127 -2.04 1.44 -15.19
CA ASN A 127 -3.38 1.39 -14.61
C ASN A 127 -4.47 1.25 -15.68
N ASN A 128 -5.71 1.00 -15.24
CA ASN A 128 -6.86 0.83 -16.14
C ASN A 128 -7.34 2.12 -16.80
N VAL A 129 -6.90 3.29 -16.34
CA VAL A 129 -7.18 4.60 -16.96
C VAL A 129 -6.28 4.84 -18.17
N GLY A 130 -5.26 4.00 -18.36
CA GLY A 130 -4.31 4.10 -19.47
C GLY A 130 -3.03 4.86 -19.14
N ILE A 131 -2.83 5.25 -17.88
CA ILE A 131 -1.59 5.88 -17.43
C ILE A 131 -0.53 4.79 -17.30
N ALA A 132 0.56 4.94 -18.05
CA ALA A 132 1.74 4.09 -17.98
C ALA A 132 2.92 4.86 -17.44
N SER A 133 3.57 4.32 -16.43
CA SER A 133 4.75 4.91 -15.81
C SER A 133 5.91 3.95 -15.88
N THR A 134 7.08 4.44 -16.25
CA THR A 134 8.32 3.66 -16.25
C THR A 134 9.38 4.39 -15.44
N LEU A 135 10.17 3.62 -14.70
CA LEU A 135 11.30 4.10 -13.93
C LEU A 135 12.53 3.27 -14.27
N LEU A 136 13.57 3.94 -14.72
CA LEU A 136 14.89 3.36 -14.92
C LEU A 136 15.83 3.92 -13.87
N GLN A 137 16.48 3.03 -13.13
CA GLN A 137 17.43 3.39 -12.10
C GLN A 137 18.76 2.70 -12.40
N HIS A 138 19.83 3.48 -12.55
CA HIS A 138 21.15 2.98 -12.87
C HIS A 138 22.20 3.61 -11.96
N GLU A 139 23.01 2.79 -11.32
CA GLU A 139 24.16 3.21 -10.54
C GLU A 139 25.40 3.25 -11.42
N TRP A 140 25.84 4.46 -11.77
CA TRP A 140 26.98 4.67 -12.66
C TRP A 140 28.32 4.50 -11.94
N HIS A 141 28.42 5.02 -10.72
CA HIS A 141 29.59 4.92 -9.84
C HIS A 141 29.13 4.60 -8.42
N PRO A 142 30.00 4.02 -7.56
CA PRO A 142 29.69 3.92 -6.15
C PRO A 142 29.24 5.28 -5.61
N LYS A 143 28.02 5.38 -5.09
CA LYS A 143 27.36 6.59 -4.60
C LYS A 143 26.74 7.52 -5.68
N SER A 144 26.78 7.17 -6.97
CA SER A 144 26.12 7.98 -8.01
C SER A 144 24.96 7.21 -8.61
N LEU A 145 23.75 7.62 -8.32
CA LEU A 145 22.51 7.01 -8.79
C LEU A 145 21.85 7.91 -9.83
N VAL A 146 21.57 7.37 -11.00
CA VAL A 146 20.78 8.05 -12.05
C VAL A 146 19.40 7.42 -12.11
N THR A 147 18.37 8.23 -11.89
CA THR A 147 16.99 7.80 -11.98
C THR A 147 16.30 8.58 -13.10
N ILE A 148 15.72 7.86 -14.06
CA ILE A 148 14.93 8.41 -15.15
C ILE A 148 13.50 7.86 -14.99
N SER A 149 12.52 8.75 -14.85
CA SER A 149 11.12 8.38 -14.81
C SER A 149 10.35 9.03 -15.94
N GLY A 150 9.43 8.30 -16.53
CA GLY A 150 8.52 8.79 -17.54
C GLY A 150 7.11 8.30 -17.27
N GLU A 151 6.14 9.17 -17.44
CA GLU A 151 4.73 8.88 -17.33
C GLU A 151 4.02 9.29 -18.61
N VAL A 152 3.20 8.41 -19.15
CA VAL A 152 2.39 8.65 -20.34
C VAL A 152 0.91 8.54 -19.96
N ASP A 153 0.19 9.63 -20.15
CA ASP A 153 -1.24 9.69 -20.01
C ASP A 153 -1.86 9.87 -21.42
N PRO A 154 -2.84 9.04 -21.84
CA PRO A 154 -3.45 9.14 -23.16
C PRO A 154 -4.09 10.53 -23.45
N GLY A 155 -4.37 11.33 -22.43
CA GLY A 155 -4.95 12.66 -22.56
C GLY A 155 -3.98 13.83 -22.37
N GLN A 156 -2.72 13.57 -22.05
CA GLN A 156 -1.73 14.62 -21.71
C GLN A 156 -0.34 14.30 -22.27
N LEU A 157 0.49 15.35 -22.32
CA LEU A 157 1.89 15.27 -22.75
C LEU A 157 2.75 14.37 -21.85
N ILE A 158 3.70 13.70 -22.45
CA ILE A 158 4.70 12.87 -21.77
C ILE A 158 5.48 13.72 -20.77
N LYS A 159 5.43 13.36 -19.50
CA LYS A 159 6.26 13.96 -18.46
C LYS A 159 7.51 13.10 -18.25
N VAL A 160 8.67 13.62 -18.55
CA VAL A 160 9.95 12.98 -18.28
C VAL A 160 10.63 13.74 -17.14
N GLN A 161 10.92 13.04 -16.06
CA GLN A 161 11.69 13.58 -14.95
C GLN A 161 13.03 12.85 -14.87
N ARG A 162 14.10 13.61 -14.83
CA ARG A 162 15.45 13.10 -14.60
C ARG A 162 15.95 13.57 -13.24
N LEU A 163 16.22 12.64 -12.37
CA LEU A 163 16.83 12.93 -11.07
C LEU A 163 18.22 12.30 -11.02
N VAL A 164 19.21 13.10 -10.72
CA VAL A 164 20.60 12.67 -10.56
C VAL A 164 21.03 13.04 -9.14
N TRP A 165 21.43 12.05 -8.37
CA TRP A 165 22.05 12.26 -7.04
C TRP A 165 23.56 12.03 -7.16
N LEU A 166 24.33 12.95 -6.64
CA LEU A 166 25.78 12.88 -6.49
C LEU A 166 26.15 12.45 -5.06
#